data_993142ed69b5ed81ab2e188b1aef5803
#
_entry.id   993142ed69b5ed81ab2e188b1aef5803
#
_cell.length_a   1.000
_cell.length_b   1.000
_cell.length_c   1.000
_cell.angle_alpha   90.00
_cell.angle_beta   90.00
_cell.angle_gamma   90.00
#
_symmetry.space_group_name_H-M   'P 1'
#
loop_
_entity.id
_entity.type
_entity.pdbx_description
1 polymer ?
#
loop_
_entity_poly.entity_id
_entity_poly.type
_entity_poly.pdbx_seq_one_letter_code
_entity_poly.pdbx_strand_id
1 'polypeptide(L)'
;MSLLCSGSLPALASYSVEIDLQEQRAYLLLNRRVVLETPISSGRSGFHTNTGNFKITQKSPNHLSSLYGKIVDANGETIVADADSDMPVPPGGRFVSAPMPYFMRFNGGEGMHAGYLPGYPASHGCVRLPKENAIAFYRAVEVGTPVAVFGRTPRRQSRDTEDGWQRSERREVEREPLYERPRRRSWSPFGWW
;
A
#
# COMPACT_ATOMS: atom_id res chain seq x y z
N MET A 1 -24.74 42.88 40.21
CA MET A 1 -24.41 42.59 38.77
C MET A 1 -23.29 41.57 38.75
N SER A 2 -23.64 40.28 38.56
CA SER A 2 -22.66 39.20 38.44
C SER A 2 -22.40 38.93 36.97
N LEU A 3 -21.17 39.22 36.50
CA LEU A 3 -20.72 38.81 35.17
C LEU A 3 -20.43 37.32 35.22
N LEU A 4 -21.26 36.49 34.56
CA LEU A 4 -20.92 35.11 34.23
C LEU A 4 -19.95 35.10 33.07
N CYS A 5 -18.68 34.85 33.37
CA CYS A 5 -17.64 34.65 32.38
C CYS A 5 -17.83 33.22 31.81
N SER A 6 -18.49 33.11 30.66
CA SER A 6 -18.61 31.80 29.92
C SER A 6 -17.23 31.51 29.30
N GLY A 7 -16.41 30.77 30.05
CA GLY A 7 -15.15 30.24 29.56
C GLY A 7 -15.45 29.11 28.52
N SER A 8 -15.24 29.44 27.23
CA SER A 8 -15.26 28.44 26.17
C SER A 8 -14.08 27.50 26.36
N LEU A 9 -14.31 26.24 26.72
CA LEU A 9 -13.25 25.23 26.75
C LEU A 9 -12.66 25.11 25.34
N PRO A 10 -11.32 25.04 25.19
CA PRO A 10 -10.72 24.82 23.89
C PRO A 10 -11.22 23.47 23.35
N ALA A 11 -11.78 23.47 22.14
CA ALA A 11 -12.14 22.25 21.45
C ALA A 11 -10.89 21.38 21.30
N LEU A 12 -10.93 20.18 21.87
CA LEU A 12 -9.85 19.21 21.71
C LEU A 12 -9.62 18.97 20.21
N ALA A 13 -8.35 19.04 19.78
CA ALA A 13 -7.96 18.75 18.42
C ALA A 13 -8.45 17.34 18.05
N SER A 14 -9.32 17.23 17.05
CA SER A 14 -9.88 15.94 16.63
C SER A 14 -9.39 15.57 15.23
N TYR A 15 -8.77 14.41 15.13
CA TYR A 15 -8.42 13.80 13.85
C TYR A 15 -9.61 13.01 13.29
N SER A 16 -9.68 12.96 11.95
CA SER A 16 -10.55 12.06 11.20
C SER A 16 -9.83 11.63 9.93
N VAL A 17 -10.30 10.54 9.31
CA VAL A 17 -9.77 10.01 8.07
C VAL A 17 -10.89 9.95 7.03
N GLU A 18 -10.58 10.36 5.81
CA GLU A 18 -11.42 10.17 4.64
C GLU A 18 -10.67 9.35 3.61
N ILE A 19 -11.36 8.37 3.00
CA ILE A 19 -10.80 7.47 1.99
C ILE A 19 -11.69 7.54 0.75
N ASP A 20 -11.15 8.10 -0.33
CA ASP A 20 -11.79 8.15 -1.64
C ASP A 20 -11.29 6.97 -2.49
N LEU A 21 -12.18 5.98 -2.70
CA LEU A 21 -11.86 4.80 -3.49
C LEU A 21 -11.80 5.11 -4.99
N GLN A 22 -12.49 6.14 -5.46
CA GLN A 22 -12.51 6.51 -6.87
C GLN A 22 -11.22 7.19 -7.28
N GLU A 23 -10.76 8.15 -6.49
CA GLU A 23 -9.52 8.88 -6.74
C GLU A 23 -8.27 8.14 -6.24
N GLN A 24 -8.47 7.01 -5.52
CA GLN A 24 -7.39 6.26 -4.86
C GLN A 24 -6.54 7.18 -3.96
N ARG A 25 -7.24 7.93 -3.08
CA ARG A 25 -6.67 8.90 -2.15
C ARG A 25 -7.17 8.67 -0.73
N ALA A 26 -6.33 8.95 0.24
CA ALA A 26 -6.74 9.08 1.64
C ALA A 26 -6.30 10.44 2.19
N TYR A 27 -7.13 10.97 3.07
CA TYR A 27 -6.94 12.27 3.69
C TYR A 27 -6.94 12.12 5.20
N LEU A 28 -5.93 12.69 5.85
CA LEU A 28 -5.92 12.91 7.30
C LEU A 28 -6.42 14.33 7.55
N LEU A 29 -7.45 14.46 8.36
CA LEU A 29 -8.03 15.75 8.71
C LEU A 29 -7.79 16.07 10.18
N LEU A 30 -7.50 17.31 10.47
CA LEU A 30 -7.48 17.90 11.82
C LEU A 30 -8.54 19.00 11.87
N ASN A 31 -9.52 18.86 12.77
CA ASN A 31 -10.63 19.81 12.89
C ASN A 31 -11.33 20.08 11.55
N ARG A 32 -11.57 19.00 10.75
CA ARG A 32 -12.19 19.02 9.40
C ARG A 32 -11.36 19.73 8.32
N ARG A 33 -10.08 20.03 8.54
CA ARG A 33 -9.16 20.55 7.54
C ARG A 33 -8.17 19.47 7.16
N VAL A 34 -7.97 19.23 5.86
CA VAL A 34 -6.97 18.29 5.37
C VAL A 34 -5.58 18.77 5.77
N VAL A 35 -4.86 17.93 6.50
CA VAL A 35 -3.47 18.19 6.94
C VAL A 35 -2.47 17.28 6.24
N LEU A 36 -2.95 16.15 5.69
CA LEU A 36 -2.13 15.25 4.88
C LEU A 36 -3.01 14.53 3.86
N GLU A 37 -2.58 14.52 2.61
CA GLU A 37 -3.15 13.74 1.51
C GLU A 37 -2.14 12.70 1.06
N THR A 38 -2.62 11.51 0.66
CA THR A 38 -1.76 10.42 0.24
C THR A 38 -2.42 9.56 -0.85
N PRO A 39 -1.67 9.08 -1.86
CA PRO A 39 -2.15 8.01 -2.73
C PRO A 39 -2.37 6.73 -1.92
N ILE A 40 -3.29 5.89 -2.39
CA ILE A 40 -3.57 4.59 -1.81
C ILE A 40 -3.63 3.48 -2.87
N SER A 41 -3.65 2.23 -2.41
CA SER A 41 -4.09 1.08 -3.20
C SER A 41 -5.15 0.33 -2.39
N SER A 42 -6.41 0.48 -2.78
CA SER A 42 -7.56 -0.16 -2.12
C SER A 42 -7.79 -1.60 -2.61
N GLY A 43 -8.88 -2.21 -2.17
CA GLY A 43 -9.30 -3.55 -2.58
C GLY A 43 -9.53 -3.66 -4.08
N ARG A 44 -8.99 -4.75 -4.70
CA ARG A 44 -9.17 -5.07 -6.12
C ARG A 44 -10.58 -5.59 -6.42
N SER A 45 -10.89 -5.77 -7.70
CA SER A 45 -12.13 -6.44 -8.12
C SER A 45 -12.27 -7.82 -7.46
N GLY A 46 -13.45 -8.11 -6.88
CA GLY A 46 -13.70 -9.31 -6.08
C GLY A 46 -13.34 -9.19 -4.60
N PHE A 47 -12.54 -8.20 -4.20
CA PHE A 47 -12.09 -7.94 -2.83
C PHE A 47 -12.22 -6.45 -2.50
N HIS A 48 -13.41 -5.91 -2.71
CA HIS A 48 -13.63 -4.46 -2.56
C HIS A 48 -13.44 -4.00 -1.11
N THR A 49 -12.85 -2.84 -0.93
CA THR A 49 -12.91 -2.12 0.34
C THR A 49 -14.34 -1.64 0.55
N ASN A 50 -14.93 -1.91 1.72
CA ASN A 50 -16.29 -1.51 2.04
C ASN A 50 -16.39 0.00 2.24
N THR A 51 -17.44 0.61 1.66
CA THR A 51 -17.78 2.02 1.87
C THR A 51 -18.68 2.19 3.11
N GLY A 52 -18.57 3.33 3.77
CA GLY A 52 -19.36 3.65 4.94
C GLY A 52 -18.64 4.56 5.93
N ASN A 53 -19.28 4.75 7.08
CA ASN A 53 -18.70 5.49 8.19
C ASN A 53 -18.28 4.51 9.28
N PHE A 54 -17.02 4.50 9.59
CA PHE A 54 -16.38 3.59 10.54
C PHE A 54 -15.61 4.38 11.60
N LYS A 55 -14.96 3.64 12.49
CA LYS A 55 -14.00 4.17 13.47
C LYS A 55 -12.80 3.25 13.53
N ILE A 56 -11.64 3.79 13.85
CA ILE A 56 -10.47 2.96 14.17
C ILE A 56 -10.82 2.10 15.38
N THR A 57 -10.72 0.79 15.24
CA THR A 57 -11.02 -0.20 16.30
C THR A 57 -9.78 -0.86 16.89
N GLN A 58 -8.67 -0.85 16.15
CA GLN A 58 -7.41 -1.43 16.58
C GLN A 58 -6.24 -0.75 15.89
N LYS A 59 -5.11 -0.63 16.60
CA LYS A 59 -3.82 -0.20 16.06
C LYS A 59 -2.76 -1.25 16.38
N SER A 60 -1.90 -1.56 15.41
CA SER A 60 -0.77 -2.48 15.61
C SER A 60 0.41 -2.07 14.75
N PRO A 61 1.60 -1.83 15.32
CA PRO A 61 2.77 -1.39 14.55
C PRO A 61 3.32 -2.51 13.63
N ASN A 62 3.15 -3.78 14.03
CA ASN A 62 3.73 -4.95 13.36
C ASN A 62 2.67 -6.03 13.12
N HIS A 63 1.54 -5.66 12.52
CA HIS A 63 0.46 -6.61 12.23
C HIS A 63 0.86 -7.56 11.10
N LEU A 64 0.46 -8.82 11.23
CA LEU A 64 0.56 -9.84 10.18
C LEU A 64 -0.85 -10.28 9.78
N SER A 65 -1.08 -10.46 8.49
CA SER A 65 -2.37 -10.99 8.01
C SER A 65 -2.57 -12.43 8.51
N SER A 66 -3.75 -12.73 9.02
CA SER A 66 -4.16 -14.11 9.34
C SER A 66 -4.68 -14.87 8.13
N LEU A 67 -5.07 -14.18 7.07
CA LEU A 67 -5.75 -14.77 5.90
C LEU A 67 -4.86 -14.79 4.65
N TYR A 68 -4.02 -13.78 4.44
CA TYR A 68 -3.29 -13.57 3.20
C TYR A 68 -1.78 -13.62 3.41
N GLY A 69 -1.07 -14.16 2.44
CA GLY A 69 0.37 -14.29 2.51
C GLY A 69 0.97 -14.83 1.23
N LYS A 70 2.01 -15.61 1.39
CA LYS A 70 2.66 -16.37 0.31
C LYS A 70 3.02 -17.76 0.78
N ILE A 71 3.14 -18.71 -0.14
CA ILE A 71 3.72 -20.02 0.14
C ILE A 71 5.15 -20.04 -0.39
N VAL A 72 6.08 -20.46 0.45
CA VAL A 72 7.48 -20.66 0.10
C VAL A 72 7.86 -22.13 0.20
N ASP A 73 8.88 -22.54 -0.54
CA ASP A 73 9.45 -23.90 -0.47
C ASP A 73 10.38 -24.07 0.75
N ALA A 74 11.05 -25.23 0.83
CA ALA A 74 12.02 -25.54 1.87
C ALA A 74 13.24 -24.60 1.88
N ASN A 75 13.59 -24.02 0.72
CA ASN A 75 14.71 -23.09 0.57
C ASN A 75 14.30 -21.63 0.85
N GLY A 76 13.00 -21.36 1.02
CA GLY A 76 12.44 -20.03 1.23
C GLY A 76 12.08 -19.31 -0.07
N GLU A 77 12.15 -19.97 -1.23
CA GLU A 77 11.72 -19.43 -2.51
C GLU A 77 10.20 -19.37 -2.61
N THR A 78 9.66 -18.31 -3.21
CA THR A 78 8.21 -18.13 -3.32
C THR A 78 7.62 -19.01 -4.40
N ILE A 79 6.76 -19.95 -4.01
CA ILE A 79 6.00 -20.84 -4.91
C ILE A 79 4.68 -20.19 -5.30
N VAL A 80 3.96 -19.61 -4.34
CA VAL A 80 2.69 -18.88 -4.55
C VAL A 80 2.82 -17.52 -3.89
N ALA A 81 2.78 -16.46 -4.70
CA ALA A 81 2.99 -15.08 -4.22
C ALA A 81 1.75 -14.47 -3.57
N ASP A 82 0.56 -14.93 -3.93
CA ASP A 82 -0.75 -14.44 -3.45
C ASP A 82 -1.53 -15.66 -2.95
N ALA A 83 -1.26 -16.06 -1.72
CA ALA A 83 -1.82 -17.25 -1.10
C ALA A 83 -2.80 -16.89 0.01
N ASP A 84 -3.89 -17.67 0.09
CA ASP A 84 -4.78 -17.69 1.24
C ASP A 84 -4.27 -18.71 2.27
N SER A 85 -4.57 -18.47 3.54
CA SER A 85 -4.08 -19.29 4.66
C SER A 85 -4.60 -20.73 4.65
N ASP A 86 -5.67 -21.01 3.90
CA ASP A 86 -6.29 -22.32 3.73
C ASP A 86 -5.82 -23.07 2.47
N MET A 87 -4.96 -22.47 1.65
CA MET A 87 -4.37 -23.15 0.50
C MET A 87 -3.46 -24.29 0.95
N PRO A 88 -3.48 -25.42 0.21
CA PRO A 88 -2.59 -26.56 0.52
C PRO A 88 -1.12 -26.15 0.34
N VAL A 89 -0.32 -26.47 1.36
CA VAL A 89 1.13 -26.22 1.35
C VAL A 89 1.84 -27.48 0.87
N PRO A 90 2.70 -27.41 -0.18
CA PRO A 90 3.48 -28.56 -0.65
C PRO A 90 4.42 -29.10 0.43
N PRO A 91 4.84 -30.38 0.35
CA PRO A 91 5.80 -30.96 1.28
C PRO A 91 7.08 -30.13 1.40
N GLY A 92 7.50 -29.83 2.63
CA GLY A 92 8.67 -28.98 2.91
C GLY A 92 8.43 -27.48 2.77
N GLY A 93 7.29 -27.05 2.24
CA GLY A 93 6.93 -25.63 2.13
C GLY A 93 6.29 -25.09 3.42
N ARG A 94 6.06 -23.78 3.43
CA ARG A 94 5.33 -23.12 4.54
C ARG A 94 4.56 -21.89 4.03
N PHE A 95 3.46 -21.60 4.71
CA PHE A 95 2.74 -20.33 4.54
C PHE A 95 3.47 -19.23 5.31
N VAL A 96 3.63 -18.06 4.68
CA VAL A 96 4.24 -16.87 5.27
C VAL A 96 3.23 -15.73 5.19
N SER A 97 2.74 -15.31 6.35
CA SER A 97 1.76 -14.21 6.48
C SER A 97 2.26 -12.91 5.88
N ALA A 98 1.38 -12.17 5.19
CA ALA A 98 1.71 -10.87 4.65
C ALA A 98 1.91 -9.84 5.77
N PRO A 99 3.02 -9.09 5.79
CA PRO A 99 3.22 -8.02 6.75
C PRO A 99 2.33 -6.82 6.42
N MET A 100 1.70 -6.28 7.46
CA MET A 100 0.86 -5.07 7.40
C MET A 100 1.33 -4.06 8.47
N PRO A 101 2.52 -3.47 8.31
CA PRO A 101 3.06 -2.56 9.31
C PRO A 101 2.21 -1.29 9.45
N TYR A 102 2.14 -0.77 10.67
CA TYR A 102 1.32 0.40 11.04
C TYR A 102 -0.17 0.21 10.75
N PHE A 103 -0.68 -0.97 11.07
CA PHE A 103 -2.06 -1.35 10.83
C PHE A 103 -3.04 -0.59 11.70
N MET A 104 -4.07 -0.04 11.08
CA MET A 104 -5.17 0.72 11.67
C MET A 104 -6.48 0.12 11.17
N ARG A 105 -7.08 -0.76 11.98
CA ARG A 105 -8.33 -1.47 11.65
C ARG A 105 -9.51 -0.53 11.74
N PHE A 106 -10.41 -0.57 10.77
CA PHE A 106 -11.64 0.23 10.82
C PHE A 106 -12.93 -0.57 10.55
N ASN A 107 -12.86 -1.73 9.86
CA ASN A 107 -14.04 -2.54 9.56
C ASN A 107 -13.69 -4.03 9.48
N GLY A 108 -14.24 -4.88 10.36
CA GLY A 108 -13.99 -6.32 10.33
C GLY A 108 -12.50 -6.67 10.22
N GLY A 109 -12.09 -7.25 9.09
CA GLY A 109 -10.68 -7.52 8.73
C GLY A 109 -9.97 -6.37 8.03
N GLU A 110 -10.70 -5.33 7.60
CA GLU A 110 -10.16 -4.23 6.81
C GLU A 110 -9.48 -3.18 7.69
N GLY A 111 -8.39 -2.64 7.19
CA GLY A 111 -7.65 -1.56 7.82
C GLY A 111 -6.74 -0.85 6.84
N MET A 112 -6.16 0.27 7.28
CA MET A 112 -5.07 0.95 6.57
C MET A 112 -3.72 0.41 7.08
N HIS A 113 -2.72 0.31 6.21
CA HIS A 113 -1.37 -0.09 6.60
C HIS A 113 -0.33 0.35 5.57
N ALA A 114 0.95 0.34 5.93
CA ALA A 114 2.02 0.53 4.96
C ALA A 114 2.10 -0.66 3.99
N GLY A 115 2.22 -0.38 2.69
CA GLY A 115 2.33 -1.42 1.68
C GLY A 115 2.74 -0.89 0.31
N TYR A 116 2.99 -1.80 -0.61
CA TYR A 116 3.32 -1.46 -1.99
C TYR A 116 2.08 -0.95 -2.74
N LEU A 117 2.25 0.16 -3.46
CA LEU A 117 1.23 0.79 -4.30
C LEU A 117 1.60 0.62 -5.78
N PRO A 118 0.94 -0.27 -6.53
CA PRO A 118 1.21 -0.44 -7.96
C PRO A 118 0.59 0.67 -8.83
N GLY A 119 -0.12 1.63 -8.24
CA GLY A 119 -0.83 2.70 -8.96
C GLY A 119 -2.28 2.36 -9.32
N TYR A 120 -2.78 1.22 -8.87
CA TYR A 120 -4.16 0.77 -9.04
C TYR A 120 -4.63 -0.03 -7.82
N PRO A 121 -5.96 -0.27 -7.66
CA PRO A 121 -6.50 -1.13 -6.61
C PRO A 121 -5.96 -2.57 -6.73
N ALA A 122 -5.24 -3.07 -5.70
CA ALA A 122 -4.55 -4.35 -5.75
C ALA A 122 -4.59 -5.16 -4.45
N SER A 123 -5.30 -4.69 -3.41
CA SER A 123 -5.38 -5.39 -2.13
C SER A 123 -6.56 -6.37 -2.06
N HIS A 124 -6.64 -7.12 -0.97
CA HIS A 124 -7.77 -7.98 -0.60
C HIS A 124 -8.78 -7.28 0.34
N GLY A 125 -8.96 -5.96 0.18
CA GLY A 125 -9.89 -5.16 0.97
C GLY A 125 -9.22 -4.10 1.84
N CYS A 126 -8.03 -4.33 2.36
CA CYS A 126 -7.26 -3.32 3.09
C CYS A 126 -6.84 -2.14 2.20
N VAL A 127 -6.52 -1.02 2.81
CA VAL A 127 -6.04 0.20 2.14
C VAL A 127 -4.54 0.33 2.39
N ARG A 128 -3.74 0.16 1.33
CA ARG A 128 -2.29 0.32 1.39
C ARG A 128 -1.91 1.78 1.23
N LEU A 129 -0.98 2.26 2.06
CA LEU A 129 -0.40 3.60 2.00
C LEU A 129 1.12 3.51 1.81
N PRO A 130 1.77 4.55 1.24
CA PRO A 130 3.21 4.71 1.34
C PRO A 130 3.66 4.68 2.81
N LYS A 131 4.82 4.11 3.08
CA LYS A 131 5.29 3.83 4.45
C LYS A 131 5.31 5.09 5.34
N GLU A 132 5.84 6.18 4.83
CA GLU A 132 5.97 7.45 5.56
C GLU A 132 4.60 8.02 5.93
N ASN A 133 3.63 7.93 5.00
CA ASN A 133 2.27 8.41 5.23
C ASN A 133 1.51 7.47 6.18
N ALA A 134 1.70 6.14 6.08
CA ALA A 134 1.15 5.20 7.04
C ALA A 134 1.63 5.47 8.48
N ILE A 135 2.92 5.83 8.64
CA ILE A 135 3.49 6.25 9.94
C ILE A 135 2.82 7.54 10.43
N ALA A 136 2.65 8.52 9.56
CA ALA A 136 2.01 9.80 9.92
C ALA A 136 0.56 9.60 10.35
N PHE A 137 -0.23 8.84 9.57
CA PHE A 137 -1.60 8.47 9.94
C PHE A 137 -1.64 7.71 11.27
N TYR A 138 -0.80 6.67 11.40
CA TYR A 138 -0.73 5.85 12.61
C TYR A 138 -0.43 6.66 13.88
N ARG A 139 0.43 7.68 13.78
CA ARG A 139 0.76 8.56 14.91
C ARG A 139 -0.36 9.53 15.25
N ALA A 140 -1.13 9.97 14.25
CA ALA A 140 -2.16 10.97 14.41
C ALA A 140 -3.49 10.40 14.92
N VAL A 141 -3.88 9.19 14.45
CA VAL A 141 -5.18 8.60 14.80
C VAL A 141 -5.09 7.76 16.08
N GLU A 142 -6.21 7.67 16.79
CA GLU A 142 -6.38 6.81 17.95
C GLU A 142 -7.57 5.85 17.75
N VAL A 143 -7.72 4.84 18.61
CA VAL A 143 -8.92 4.01 18.66
C VAL A 143 -10.11 4.93 18.92
N GLY A 144 -11.15 4.79 18.08
CA GLY A 144 -12.31 5.70 18.10
C GLY A 144 -12.25 6.81 17.04
N THR A 145 -11.09 7.11 16.42
CA THR A 145 -10.98 8.11 15.34
C THR A 145 -11.94 7.77 14.20
N PRO A 146 -12.79 8.71 13.74
CA PRO A 146 -13.72 8.49 12.63
C PRO A 146 -12.98 8.22 11.31
N VAL A 147 -13.51 7.29 10.51
CA VAL A 147 -13.05 6.95 9.17
C VAL A 147 -14.26 6.91 8.24
N ALA A 148 -14.27 7.78 7.22
CA ALA A 148 -15.27 7.76 6.16
C ALA A 148 -14.64 7.14 4.90
N VAL A 149 -15.28 6.11 4.34
CA VAL A 149 -14.86 5.47 3.10
C VAL A 149 -15.95 5.66 2.06
N PHE A 150 -15.63 6.26 0.92
CA PHE A 150 -16.62 6.60 -0.11
C PHE A 150 -16.03 6.42 -1.53
N GLY A 151 -16.90 6.66 -2.53
CA GLY A 151 -16.55 6.46 -3.92
C GLY A 151 -16.68 5.00 -4.36
N ARG A 152 -16.33 4.73 -5.61
CA ARG A 152 -16.35 3.39 -6.20
C ARG A 152 -14.95 3.03 -6.68
N THR A 153 -14.43 1.90 -6.26
CA THR A 153 -13.13 1.39 -6.75
C THR A 153 -13.12 1.30 -8.27
N PRO A 154 -12.14 1.93 -8.96
CA PRO A 154 -12.02 1.85 -10.41
C PRO A 154 -11.83 0.40 -10.87
N ARG A 155 -12.53 0.00 -11.93
CA ARG A 155 -12.26 -1.28 -12.59
C ARG A 155 -10.97 -1.13 -13.40
N ARG A 156 -10.01 -2.02 -13.16
CA ARG A 156 -8.83 -2.13 -14.02
C ARG A 156 -9.30 -2.46 -15.43
N GLN A 157 -9.09 -1.55 -16.38
CA GLN A 157 -9.28 -1.86 -17.78
C GLN A 157 -8.13 -2.78 -18.22
N SER A 158 -8.46 -3.98 -18.71
CA SER A 158 -7.50 -5.02 -19.09
C SER A 158 -6.60 -4.67 -20.29
N ARG A 159 -6.74 -3.48 -20.84
CA ARG A 159 -5.99 -3.03 -22.03
C ARG A 159 -4.64 -2.34 -21.73
N ASP A 160 -4.39 -1.91 -20.48
CA ASP A 160 -3.20 -1.09 -20.19
C ASP A 160 -2.01 -1.87 -19.63
N THR A 161 -2.14 -3.20 -19.47
CA THR A 161 -1.19 -3.97 -18.68
C THR A 161 -0.16 -4.77 -19.45
N GLU A 162 -0.44 -5.20 -20.66
CA GLU A 162 0.58 -5.89 -21.48
C GLU A 162 1.46 -4.90 -22.26
N ASP A 163 0.84 -3.85 -22.84
CA ASP A 163 1.58 -2.85 -23.60
C ASP A 163 2.36 -1.86 -22.72
N GLY A 164 1.85 -1.56 -21.52
CA GLY A 164 2.49 -0.64 -20.58
C GLY A 164 3.78 -1.19 -19.98
N TRP A 165 3.81 -2.45 -19.60
CA TRP A 165 4.99 -3.12 -19.05
C TRP A 165 6.07 -3.31 -20.12
N GLN A 166 5.70 -3.80 -21.31
CA GLN A 166 6.64 -3.96 -22.42
C GLN A 166 7.21 -2.62 -22.89
N ARG A 167 6.43 -1.53 -22.80
CA ARG A 167 6.88 -0.20 -23.19
C ARG A 167 7.78 0.45 -22.11
N SER A 168 7.56 0.17 -20.83
CA SER A 168 8.42 0.66 -19.74
C SER A 168 9.75 -0.08 -19.71
N GLU A 169 9.75 -1.41 -19.84
CA GLU A 169 10.98 -2.21 -19.96
C GLU A 169 11.79 -1.84 -21.20
N ARG A 170 11.12 -1.61 -22.35
CA ARG A 170 11.80 -1.18 -23.57
C ARG A 170 12.43 0.22 -23.44
N ARG A 171 11.79 1.14 -22.70
CA ARG A 171 12.34 2.48 -22.40
C ARG A 171 13.49 2.45 -21.39
N GLU A 172 13.50 1.51 -20.47
CA GLU A 172 14.58 1.34 -19.50
C GLU A 172 15.82 0.72 -20.18
N VAL A 173 15.64 -0.27 -21.03
CA VAL A 173 16.71 -0.87 -21.86
C VAL A 173 17.30 0.15 -22.85
N GLU A 174 16.48 1.07 -23.40
CA GLU A 174 16.99 2.14 -24.28
C GLU A 174 17.70 3.29 -23.53
N ARG A 175 17.53 3.38 -22.20
CA ARG A 175 18.17 4.41 -21.36
C ARG A 175 19.44 3.94 -20.67
N GLU A 176 19.78 2.67 -20.75
CA GLU A 176 21.10 2.25 -20.30
C GLU A 176 22.16 2.92 -21.17
N PRO A 177 23.07 3.74 -20.59
CA PRO A 177 24.17 4.30 -21.35
C PRO A 177 24.97 3.12 -21.90
N LEU A 178 25.16 3.10 -23.21
CA LEU A 178 26.09 2.21 -23.88
C LEU A 178 27.44 2.31 -23.14
N TYR A 179 27.68 1.36 -22.22
CA TYR A 179 29.01 1.17 -21.65
C TYR A 179 29.91 0.89 -22.83
N GLU A 180 30.81 1.84 -23.12
CA GLU A 180 31.78 1.71 -24.18
C GLU A 180 32.55 0.39 -23.99
N ARG A 181 32.27 -0.59 -24.84
CA ARG A 181 33.06 -1.82 -24.89
C ARG A 181 34.51 -1.42 -25.13
N PRO A 182 35.44 -1.79 -24.26
CA PRO A 182 36.83 -1.52 -24.52
C PRO A 182 37.18 -2.13 -25.87
N ARG A 183 37.69 -1.29 -26.80
CA ARG A 183 38.14 -1.70 -28.12
C ARG A 183 39.13 -2.83 -27.92
N ARG A 184 38.79 -4.03 -28.39
CA ARG A 184 39.75 -5.13 -28.50
C ARG A 184 40.90 -4.62 -29.35
N ARG A 185 42.06 -4.44 -28.74
CA ARG A 185 43.32 -4.28 -29.49
C ARG A 185 43.45 -5.51 -30.36
N SER A 186 43.41 -5.32 -31.68
CA SER A 186 43.79 -6.33 -32.65
C SER A 186 45.25 -6.64 -32.45
N TRP A 187 45.53 -7.80 -31.90
CA TRP A 187 46.88 -8.34 -31.88
C TRP A 187 47.18 -8.85 -33.29
N SER A 188 48.01 -8.13 -34.03
CA SER A 188 48.54 -8.58 -35.31
C SER A 188 49.79 -9.42 -35.05
N PRO A 189 49.82 -10.70 -35.47
CA PRO A 189 50.96 -11.56 -35.22
C PRO A 189 51.96 -11.57 -36.43
N PHE A 190 52.23 -10.43 -37.06
CA PHE A 190 53.28 -10.35 -38.06
C PHE A 190 53.95 -8.98 -38.01
N GLY A 191 55.19 -8.95 -37.54
CA GLY A 191 56.10 -7.82 -37.58
C GLY A 191 57.51 -8.28 -37.28
N TRP A 192 58.11 -8.97 -38.22
CA TRP A 192 59.52 -9.16 -38.29
C TRP A 192 60.16 -8.00 -39.08
N TRP A 193 61.22 -7.48 -38.56
CA TRP A 193 62.30 -6.60 -38.93
C TRP A 193 62.40 -5.37 -38.06
#